data_6c6ffdb71eeba2d748c50aacfb345e18
#
_entry.id   6c6ffdb71eeba2d748c50aacfb345e18
#
_cell.length_a   1.000
_cell.length_b   1.000
_cell.length_c   1.000
_cell.angle_alpha   90.00
_cell.angle_beta   90.00
_cell.angle_gamma   90.00
#
_symmetry.space_group_name_H-M   'P 1'
#
loop_
_entity.id
_entity.type
_entity.pdbx_description
1 polymer ?
#
loop_
_entity_poly.entity_id
_entity_poly.type
_entity_poly.pdbx_seq_one_letter_code
_entity_poly.pdbx_strand_id
1 'polypeptide(L)'
;MSKVIGIIAIFFAAMSSAAAAHAQAKPLPSGEVGRIYERLLLQIDRIPIYDNHSHATFPDDSDMDAMAAPPGESSVVRLREDNPEFVAAAKALFGYPYNDFEPEHAKWLIDKKKAAEASRSTAYWDGILDKMNIETCLANRVALAPYLDPKRFHWVFFVDSFLFPFDNRDQAAKNGDMAVYIPLQEKVLRRYMKQEGLGGLPADLAGYEHFVRQTLADNQKKGGVAVKFEAAYFRSLYFGDPPRPSAEAIYAKFHSGGVPSDDEYRTFQDYVFRVLIDQAGKLSLPVHFHSAVGIGDYFSLTGGNPLNLENVLRDPRYKEVKFVLIHGGYPHTLEMIWLTAAKNVYTDSSLMGYYVYPSELKNILKQWISLFPDRIMFGSDAFPFNDAVGAEETFWLAARSARTAVAAALAELVAEGAFTEARALGLARMYLHDNAAKLYGEGK
;
A
#
# COMPACT_ATOMS: atom_id res chain seq x y z
N MET A 1 65.47 9.56 -7.99
CA MET A 1 64.90 9.76 -6.65
C MET A 1 63.69 10.65 -6.77
N SER A 2 62.60 10.32 -6.23
CA SER A 2 61.29 11.00 -6.19
C SER A 2 60.25 10.41 -7.14
N LYS A 3 59.45 9.50 -6.63
CA LYS A 3 58.04 9.18 -7.01
C LYS A 3 57.50 8.18 -5.99
N VAL A 4 57.01 8.60 -4.88
CA VAL A 4 56.05 7.91 -4.02
C VAL A 4 55.44 8.98 -3.08
N ILE A 5 54.39 9.64 -3.48
CA ILE A 5 53.38 10.28 -2.62
C ILE A 5 52.18 10.53 -3.54
N GLY A 6 51.11 9.77 -3.42
CA GLY A 6 49.91 10.04 -4.21
C GLY A 6 48.88 8.91 -4.28
N ILE A 7 48.65 8.15 -3.22
CA ILE A 7 47.51 7.20 -3.15
C ILE A 7 47.09 7.00 -1.68
N ILE A 8 46.73 8.04 -0.96
CA ILE A 8 46.05 7.91 0.36
C ILE A 8 44.92 8.94 0.54
N ALA A 9 44.55 9.73 -0.47
CA ALA A 9 43.52 10.77 -0.31
C ALA A 9 42.12 10.42 -0.83
N ILE A 10 41.88 9.24 -1.38
CA ILE A 10 40.58 8.91 -2.03
C ILE A 10 39.68 8.02 -1.16
N PHE A 11 40.15 7.43 -0.07
CA PHE A 11 39.33 6.56 0.77
C PHE A 11 38.64 7.23 1.95
N PHE A 12 38.84 8.53 2.20
CA PHE A 12 38.19 9.25 3.32
C PHE A 12 36.97 10.08 2.91
N ALA A 13 36.71 10.29 1.62
CA ALA A 13 35.57 11.09 1.16
C ALA A 13 34.26 10.29 1.02
N ALA A 14 34.31 8.95 0.96
CA ALA A 14 33.12 8.12 0.80
C ALA A 14 32.44 7.74 2.14
N MET A 15 33.09 7.93 3.28
CA MET A 15 32.50 7.66 4.61
C MET A 15 31.82 8.88 5.25
N SER A 16 32.00 10.08 4.75
CA SER A 16 31.42 11.29 5.34
C SER A 16 30.00 11.64 4.87
N SER A 17 29.54 11.05 3.75
CA SER A 17 28.20 11.33 3.24
C SER A 17 27.06 10.53 3.91
N ALA A 18 27.38 9.34 4.42
CA ALA A 18 26.40 8.54 5.17
C ALA A 18 26.13 9.07 6.58
N ALA A 19 27.12 9.72 7.21
CA ALA A 19 26.97 10.28 8.55
C ALA A 19 26.19 11.61 8.58
N ALA A 20 26.21 12.38 7.49
CA ALA A 20 25.54 13.69 7.44
C ALA A 20 24.00 13.58 7.29
N ALA A 21 23.47 12.47 6.72
CA ALA A 21 22.03 12.25 6.60
C ALA A 21 21.37 11.85 7.94
N HIS A 22 22.14 11.38 8.92
CA HIS A 22 21.66 10.99 10.25
C HIS A 22 21.60 12.14 11.25
N ALA A 23 22.18 13.27 10.96
CA ALA A 23 22.38 14.36 11.94
C ALA A 23 21.15 15.22 12.25
N GLN A 24 20.00 15.03 11.58
CA GLN A 24 18.82 15.89 11.77
C GLN A 24 17.65 15.26 12.53
N ALA A 25 17.63 13.96 12.79
CA ALA A 25 16.61 13.38 13.65
C ALA A 25 17.13 13.30 15.09
N LYS A 26 16.59 14.12 15.98
CA LYS A 26 16.85 13.94 17.43
C LYS A 26 16.43 12.50 17.78
N PRO A 27 17.26 11.75 18.51
CA PRO A 27 16.89 10.40 18.93
C PRO A 27 15.61 10.49 19.80
N LEU A 28 14.60 9.66 19.44
CA LEU A 28 13.34 9.57 20.18
C LEU A 28 13.56 9.13 21.65
N PRO A 29 14.40 8.11 21.94
CA PRO A 29 14.73 7.65 23.28
C PRO A 29 15.97 8.35 23.85
N SER A 30 16.09 8.37 25.18
CA SER A 30 17.25 8.91 25.92
C SER A 30 17.82 7.88 26.92
N GLY A 31 18.99 8.13 27.47
CA GLY A 31 19.61 7.27 28.49
C GLY A 31 19.97 5.87 27.94
N GLU A 32 19.61 4.82 28.67
CA GLU A 32 19.89 3.43 28.30
C GLU A 32 19.13 3.03 27.04
N VAL A 33 17.86 3.36 26.97
CA VAL A 33 17.01 3.11 25.79
C VAL A 33 17.60 3.77 24.54
N GLY A 34 18.15 4.98 24.67
CA GLY A 34 18.83 5.68 23.58
C GLY A 34 20.03 4.92 23.04
N ARG A 35 20.88 4.38 23.94
CA ARG A 35 22.04 3.58 23.52
C ARG A 35 21.64 2.28 22.82
N ILE A 36 20.58 1.62 23.29
CA ILE A 36 20.03 0.42 22.63
C ILE A 36 19.46 0.79 21.26
N TYR A 37 18.71 1.87 21.18
CA TYR A 37 18.15 2.38 19.93
C TYR A 37 19.20 2.62 18.85
N GLU A 38 20.30 3.30 19.18
CA GLU A 38 21.38 3.58 18.23
C GLU A 38 22.02 2.30 17.70
N ARG A 39 22.27 1.31 18.57
CA ARG A 39 22.82 0.02 18.15
C ARG A 39 21.86 -0.78 17.26
N LEU A 40 20.58 -0.78 17.59
CA LEU A 40 19.56 -1.46 16.80
C LEU A 40 19.35 -0.77 15.46
N LEU A 41 19.20 0.56 15.42
CA LEU A 41 18.98 1.32 14.18
C LEU A 41 20.09 1.09 13.18
N LEU A 42 21.36 1.11 13.61
CA LEU A 42 22.51 0.86 12.74
C LEU A 42 22.44 -0.50 12.01
N GLN A 43 21.86 -1.51 12.66
CA GLN A 43 21.68 -2.84 12.08
C GLN A 43 20.38 -2.94 11.27
N ILE A 44 19.30 -2.32 11.74
CA ILE A 44 18.00 -2.27 11.08
C ILE A 44 18.08 -1.53 9.74
N ASP A 45 18.92 -0.51 9.62
CA ASP A 45 19.14 0.22 8.36
C ASP A 45 19.71 -0.68 7.25
N ARG A 46 20.35 -1.80 7.60
CA ARG A 46 20.90 -2.76 6.65
C ARG A 46 19.92 -3.87 6.25
N ILE A 47 18.80 -3.99 6.92
CA ILE A 47 17.77 -4.98 6.57
C ILE A 47 17.11 -4.53 5.24
N PRO A 48 17.08 -5.38 4.20
CA PRO A 48 16.32 -5.05 3.01
C PRO A 48 14.84 -4.95 3.36
N ILE A 49 14.10 -4.12 2.63
CA ILE A 49 12.65 -3.98 2.76
C ILE A 49 11.95 -4.79 1.67
N TYR A 50 10.93 -5.54 2.07
CA TYR A 50 9.88 -6.02 1.20
C TYR A 50 8.63 -5.13 1.44
N ASP A 51 8.32 -4.25 0.50
CA ASP A 51 7.23 -3.28 0.61
C ASP A 51 5.91 -3.92 0.17
N ASN A 52 5.01 -4.13 1.11
CA ASN A 52 3.74 -4.83 0.90
C ASN A 52 2.69 -4.00 0.12
N HIS A 53 2.85 -2.68 0.03
CA HIS A 53 1.83 -1.82 -0.57
C HIS A 53 2.40 -0.48 -1.05
N SER A 54 2.25 -0.20 -2.34
CA SER A 54 2.64 1.08 -2.94
C SER A 54 1.84 1.38 -4.22
N HIS A 55 1.95 2.63 -4.68
CA HIS A 55 1.40 3.14 -5.94
C HIS A 55 2.51 3.80 -6.78
N ALA A 56 3.62 3.09 -6.97
CA ALA A 56 4.75 3.56 -7.78
C ALA A 56 4.32 3.92 -9.19
N THR A 57 4.49 5.19 -9.60
CA THR A 57 3.98 5.69 -10.86
C THR A 57 4.60 7.01 -11.27
N PHE A 58 4.48 7.34 -12.56
CA PHE A 58 4.61 8.70 -13.05
C PHE A 58 3.25 9.39 -13.12
N PRO A 59 3.18 10.74 -12.96
CA PRO A 59 1.90 11.46 -12.86
C PRO A 59 0.97 11.33 -14.07
N ASP A 60 1.49 11.03 -15.26
CA ASP A 60 0.73 10.88 -16.50
C ASP A 60 0.23 9.45 -16.75
N ASP A 61 0.45 8.52 -15.84
CA ASP A 61 0.07 7.12 -15.98
C ASP A 61 -1.39 6.89 -15.58
N SER A 62 -2.25 6.67 -16.58
CA SER A 62 -3.68 6.43 -16.37
C SER A 62 -4.03 5.05 -15.80
N ASP A 63 -3.05 4.15 -15.70
CA ASP A 63 -3.20 2.80 -15.13
C ASP A 63 -2.64 2.70 -13.70
N MET A 64 -2.36 3.85 -13.07
CA MET A 64 -1.79 3.95 -11.73
C MET A 64 -2.69 3.31 -10.69
N ASP A 65 -3.92 3.78 -10.60
CA ASP A 65 -4.88 3.41 -9.57
C ASP A 65 -6.28 3.25 -10.17
N ALA A 66 -7.14 2.51 -9.47
CA ALA A 66 -8.57 2.44 -9.79
C ALA A 66 -9.36 3.63 -9.23
N MET A 67 -8.71 4.47 -8.43
CA MET A 67 -9.24 5.71 -7.86
C MET A 67 -8.34 6.90 -8.14
N ALA A 68 -8.93 8.10 -8.14
CA ALA A 68 -8.20 9.36 -8.13
C ALA A 68 -8.65 10.17 -6.89
N ALA A 69 -7.69 10.85 -6.25
CA ALA A 69 -8.01 11.75 -5.15
C ALA A 69 -8.92 12.89 -5.63
N PRO A 70 -10.00 13.24 -4.88
CA PRO A 70 -10.82 14.38 -5.20
C PRO A 70 -10.02 15.69 -5.16
N PRO A 71 -10.30 16.64 -6.06
CA PRO A 71 -9.63 17.93 -6.04
C PRO A 71 -9.90 18.73 -4.75
N GLY A 72 -8.87 19.38 -4.21
CA GLY A 72 -9.00 20.31 -3.08
C GLY A 72 -9.09 19.67 -1.70
N GLU A 73 -8.77 18.40 -1.59
CA GLU A 73 -8.78 17.68 -0.32
C GLU A 73 -7.79 18.26 0.70
N SER A 74 -8.20 18.28 1.99
CA SER A 74 -7.34 18.69 3.09
C SER A 74 -6.33 17.61 3.45
N SER A 75 -5.05 17.93 3.31
CA SER A 75 -3.98 17.02 3.73
C SER A 75 -3.66 17.14 5.22
N VAL A 76 -3.31 16.01 5.85
CA VAL A 76 -2.73 16.01 7.20
C VAL A 76 -1.44 16.84 7.22
N VAL A 77 -1.10 17.40 8.39
CA VAL A 77 0.03 18.34 8.52
C VAL A 77 1.32 17.78 7.91
N ARG A 78 1.59 16.50 8.11
CA ARG A 78 2.83 15.86 7.64
C ARG A 78 2.91 15.71 6.12
N LEU A 79 1.78 15.81 5.40
CA LEU A 79 1.71 15.75 3.94
C LEU A 79 1.72 17.12 3.25
N ARG A 80 1.74 18.20 4.02
CA ARG A 80 1.80 19.53 3.44
C ARG A 80 3.16 19.82 2.82
N GLU A 81 3.20 20.61 1.78
CA GLU A 81 4.43 20.95 1.04
C GLU A 81 5.48 21.65 1.90
N ASP A 82 5.06 22.34 2.97
CA ASP A 82 5.95 22.99 3.93
C ASP A 82 6.62 22.01 4.92
N ASN A 83 6.32 20.70 4.84
CA ASN A 83 6.96 19.71 5.69
C ASN A 83 8.46 19.59 5.35
N PRO A 84 9.37 19.92 6.31
CA PRO A 84 10.81 19.86 6.07
C PRO A 84 11.34 18.45 5.77
N GLU A 85 10.57 17.40 6.09
CA GLU A 85 10.95 16.02 5.78
C GLU A 85 10.94 15.76 4.27
N PHE A 86 10.09 16.43 3.48
CA PHE A 86 10.10 16.34 2.01
C PHE A 86 11.34 17.02 1.40
N VAL A 87 11.79 18.13 1.96
CA VAL A 87 13.08 18.73 1.56
C VAL A 87 14.23 17.77 1.84
N ALA A 88 14.22 17.10 3.00
CA ALA A 88 15.22 16.09 3.33
C ALA A 88 15.18 14.90 2.36
N ALA A 89 13.98 14.44 1.98
CA ALA A 89 13.79 13.38 0.99
C ALA A 89 14.34 13.79 -0.39
N ALA A 90 13.98 14.97 -0.87
CA ALA A 90 14.46 15.51 -2.16
C ALA A 90 15.99 15.63 -2.19
N LYS A 91 16.61 16.06 -1.08
CA LYS A 91 18.09 16.08 -0.95
C LYS A 91 18.70 14.69 -1.03
N ALA A 92 18.14 13.72 -0.29
CA ALA A 92 18.64 12.36 -0.27
C ALA A 92 18.47 11.65 -1.61
N LEU A 93 17.32 11.83 -2.26
CA LEU A 93 16.99 11.17 -3.50
C LEU A 93 17.60 11.80 -4.75
N PHE A 94 17.64 13.14 -4.80
CA PHE A 94 17.96 13.87 -6.03
C PHE A 94 19.16 14.81 -5.91
N GLY A 95 19.70 15.00 -4.70
CA GLY A 95 20.73 16.03 -4.44
C GLY A 95 20.15 17.45 -4.53
N TYR A 96 18.90 17.63 -4.10
CA TYR A 96 18.19 18.89 -4.09
C TYR A 96 18.99 19.98 -3.35
N PRO A 97 19.29 21.12 -3.97
CA PRO A 97 20.23 22.08 -3.39
C PRO A 97 19.61 23.08 -2.42
N TYR A 98 18.26 23.16 -2.37
CA TYR A 98 17.55 24.18 -1.60
C TYR A 98 17.06 23.65 -0.25
N ASN A 99 16.54 24.57 0.61
CA ASN A 99 16.03 24.22 1.96
C ASN A 99 14.50 24.40 2.10
N ASP A 100 13.81 24.66 1.00
CA ASP A 100 12.37 24.92 0.91
C ASP A 100 11.84 24.44 -0.43
N PHE A 101 10.53 24.55 -0.66
CA PHE A 101 9.84 24.31 -1.93
C PHE A 101 9.19 25.59 -2.47
N GLU A 102 9.87 26.73 -2.32
CA GLU A 102 9.43 27.94 -3.05
C GLU A 102 9.29 27.61 -4.55
N PRO A 103 8.34 28.20 -5.27
CA PRO A 103 7.98 27.77 -6.64
C PRO A 103 9.18 27.65 -7.61
N GLU A 104 10.15 28.57 -7.52
CA GLU A 104 11.36 28.52 -8.34
C GLU A 104 12.30 27.37 -7.97
N HIS A 105 12.38 27.05 -6.67
CA HIS A 105 13.17 25.93 -6.16
C HIS A 105 12.50 24.59 -6.48
N ALA A 106 11.20 24.46 -6.24
CA ALA A 106 10.41 23.27 -6.59
C ALA A 106 10.53 22.93 -8.07
N LYS A 107 10.54 23.94 -8.95
CA LYS A 107 10.72 23.76 -10.39
C LYS A 107 11.99 22.98 -10.74
N TRP A 108 13.10 23.18 -10.03
CA TRP A 108 14.33 22.41 -10.25
C TRP A 108 14.10 20.91 -10.06
N LEU A 109 13.38 20.52 -9.00
CA LEU A 109 13.07 19.13 -8.71
C LEU A 109 12.10 18.55 -9.74
N ILE A 110 11.05 19.29 -10.07
CA ILE A 110 10.05 18.93 -11.07
C ILE A 110 10.71 18.70 -12.43
N ASP A 111 11.58 19.60 -12.89
CA ASP A 111 12.28 19.47 -14.17
C ASP A 111 13.18 18.22 -14.18
N LYS A 112 13.84 17.92 -13.04
CA LYS A 112 14.68 16.74 -12.89
C LYS A 112 13.87 15.44 -12.96
N LYS A 113 12.69 15.39 -12.32
CA LYS A 113 11.78 14.24 -12.38
C LYS A 113 11.21 14.06 -13.79
N LYS A 114 10.77 15.14 -14.45
CA LYS A 114 10.27 15.09 -15.83
C LYS A 114 11.31 14.58 -16.83
N ALA A 115 12.57 14.95 -16.64
CA ALA A 115 13.65 14.41 -17.47
C ALA A 115 13.85 12.89 -17.28
N ALA A 116 13.69 12.39 -16.06
CA ALA A 116 13.75 10.96 -15.76
C ALA A 116 12.51 10.22 -16.30
N GLU A 117 11.33 10.79 -16.12
CA GLU A 117 10.06 10.29 -16.65
C GLU A 117 10.10 10.12 -18.18
N ALA A 118 10.64 11.10 -18.90
CA ALA A 118 10.76 11.06 -20.35
C ALA A 118 11.53 9.82 -20.86
N SER A 119 12.45 9.27 -20.06
CA SER A 119 13.21 8.08 -20.40
C SER A 119 12.39 6.79 -20.30
N ARG A 120 11.35 6.75 -19.47
CA ARG A 120 10.53 5.58 -19.15
C ARG A 120 11.33 4.30 -18.88
N SER A 121 12.52 4.46 -18.26
CA SER A 121 13.42 3.37 -17.96
C SER A 121 13.10 2.71 -16.62
N THR A 122 13.15 1.37 -16.55
CA THR A 122 13.08 0.63 -15.28
C THR A 122 14.16 1.05 -14.30
N ALA A 123 15.36 1.39 -14.80
CA ALA A 123 16.49 1.83 -13.99
C ALA A 123 16.18 3.06 -13.10
N TYR A 124 15.21 3.88 -13.45
CA TYR A 124 14.81 5.01 -12.62
C TYR A 124 14.21 4.54 -11.28
N TRP A 125 13.16 3.72 -11.36
CA TRP A 125 12.48 3.21 -10.17
C TRP A 125 13.35 2.24 -9.38
N ASP A 126 14.14 1.41 -10.07
CA ASP A 126 15.12 0.54 -9.41
C ASP A 126 16.13 1.38 -8.60
N GLY A 127 16.64 2.47 -9.18
CA GLY A 127 17.53 3.40 -8.50
C GLY A 127 16.87 4.15 -7.33
N ILE A 128 15.56 4.42 -7.38
CA ILE A 128 14.80 4.97 -6.24
C ILE A 128 14.72 3.94 -5.12
N LEU A 129 14.34 2.69 -5.41
CA LEU A 129 14.25 1.62 -4.41
C LEU A 129 15.62 1.32 -3.76
N ASP A 130 16.69 1.30 -4.55
CA ASP A 130 18.06 1.04 -4.06
C ASP A 130 18.51 2.05 -3.01
N LYS A 131 18.17 3.33 -3.17
CA LYS A 131 18.50 4.39 -2.21
C LYS A 131 17.89 4.17 -0.83
N MET A 132 16.84 3.38 -0.75
CA MET A 132 16.12 3.07 0.50
C MET A 132 16.33 1.64 0.95
N ASN A 133 17.12 0.85 0.22
CA ASN A 133 17.30 -0.58 0.43
C ASN A 133 15.95 -1.32 0.44
N ILE A 134 15.09 -1.00 -0.55
CA ILE A 134 13.85 -1.72 -0.83
C ILE A 134 14.17 -2.76 -1.90
N GLU A 135 14.05 -4.05 -1.57
CA GLU A 135 14.36 -5.16 -2.45
C GLU A 135 13.19 -5.46 -3.40
N THR A 136 12.00 -5.54 -2.85
CA THR A 136 10.77 -5.85 -3.58
C THR A 136 9.66 -4.89 -3.15
N CYS A 137 8.79 -4.56 -4.08
CA CYS A 137 7.68 -3.65 -3.86
C CYS A 137 6.40 -4.18 -4.52
N LEU A 138 5.31 -4.25 -3.78
CA LEU A 138 3.99 -4.57 -4.33
C LEU A 138 3.35 -3.30 -4.89
N ALA A 139 3.16 -3.29 -6.21
CA ALA A 139 2.58 -2.16 -6.94
C ALA A 139 1.07 -2.38 -7.16
N ASN A 140 0.25 -1.58 -6.49
CA ASN A 140 -1.20 -1.56 -6.66
C ASN A 140 -1.55 -0.73 -7.89
N ARG A 141 -2.00 -1.39 -8.95
CA ARG A 141 -2.20 -0.76 -10.26
C ARG A 141 -3.30 -1.46 -11.05
N VAL A 142 -3.94 -0.70 -11.95
CA VAL A 142 -4.87 -1.26 -12.95
C VAL A 142 -4.11 -2.21 -13.89
N ALA A 143 -2.87 -1.86 -14.26
CA ALA A 143 -1.95 -2.74 -14.97
C ALA A 143 -0.50 -2.41 -14.58
N LEU A 144 0.40 -3.40 -14.58
CA LEU A 144 1.82 -3.14 -14.34
C LEU A 144 2.41 -2.37 -15.53
N ALA A 145 2.98 -1.20 -15.25
CA ALA A 145 3.56 -0.33 -16.27
C ALA A 145 4.88 -0.91 -16.81
N PRO A 146 5.19 -0.71 -18.10
CA PRO A 146 6.43 -1.22 -18.71
C PRO A 146 7.72 -0.66 -18.09
N TYR A 147 7.65 0.48 -17.42
CA TYR A 147 8.79 1.12 -16.74
C TYR A 147 9.00 0.62 -15.30
N LEU A 148 8.20 -0.33 -14.83
CA LEU A 148 8.40 -1.02 -13.54
C LEU A 148 8.97 -2.41 -13.83
N ASP A 149 10.17 -2.72 -13.33
CA ASP A 149 10.78 -4.04 -13.50
C ASP A 149 9.97 -5.09 -12.71
N PRO A 150 9.36 -6.10 -13.37
CA PRO A 150 8.57 -7.12 -12.68
C PRO A 150 9.38 -8.00 -11.71
N LYS A 151 10.71 -7.90 -11.72
CA LYS A 151 11.57 -8.53 -10.71
C LYS A 151 11.61 -7.77 -9.38
N ARG A 152 11.28 -6.49 -9.43
CA ARG A 152 11.29 -5.59 -8.28
C ARG A 152 9.89 -5.15 -7.89
N PHE A 153 8.98 -5.03 -8.86
CA PHE A 153 7.59 -4.59 -8.68
C PHE A 153 6.63 -5.72 -9.00
N HIS A 154 5.98 -6.25 -7.98
CA HIS A 154 4.98 -7.31 -8.14
C HIS A 154 3.58 -6.69 -8.22
N TRP A 155 2.81 -7.12 -9.21
CA TRP A 155 1.53 -6.50 -9.52
C TRP A 155 0.40 -6.98 -8.60
N VAL A 156 -0.27 -6.03 -7.95
CA VAL A 156 -1.53 -6.23 -7.22
C VAL A 156 -2.64 -5.53 -8.01
N PHE A 157 -3.68 -6.25 -8.39
CA PHE A 157 -4.73 -5.73 -9.27
C PHE A 157 -6.06 -5.52 -8.55
N PHE A 158 -6.77 -4.46 -8.96
CA PHE A 158 -8.03 -4.05 -8.37
C PHE A 158 -9.19 -4.94 -8.83
N VAL A 159 -10.13 -5.22 -7.92
CA VAL A 159 -11.30 -6.08 -8.20
C VAL A 159 -12.64 -5.42 -7.87
N ASP A 160 -12.65 -4.21 -7.33
CA ASP A 160 -13.89 -3.51 -6.95
C ASP A 160 -14.83 -3.25 -8.12
N SER A 161 -14.30 -3.06 -9.32
CA SER A 161 -15.08 -2.82 -10.52
C SER A 161 -16.12 -3.91 -10.80
N PHE A 162 -15.87 -5.14 -10.39
CA PHE A 162 -16.85 -6.22 -10.50
C PHE A 162 -18.07 -6.05 -9.59
N LEU A 163 -17.97 -5.19 -8.57
CA LEU A 163 -19.07 -4.87 -7.68
C LEU A 163 -20.07 -3.85 -8.30
N PHE A 164 -19.67 -3.22 -9.42
CA PHE A 164 -20.41 -2.12 -10.04
C PHE A 164 -20.78 -2.35 -11.51
N PRO A 165 -21.42 -3.50 -11.88
CA PRO A 165 -21.65 -3.82 -13.30
C PRO A 165 -22.87 -3.11 -13.91
N PHE A 166 -23.81 -2.61 -13.10
CA PHE A 166 -25.07 -2.07 -13.59
C PHE A 166 -25.01 -0.57 -13.90
N ASP A 167 -26.16 0.05 -14.14
CA ASP A 167 -26.24 1.50 -14.25
C ASP A 167 -25.95 2.16 -12.89
N ASN A 168 -24.84 2.86 -12.81
CA ASN A 168 -24.31 3.44 -11.57
C ASN A 168 -24.67 4.91 -11.36
N ARG A 169 -25.62 5.48 -12.15
CA ARG A 169 -25.95 6.91 -12.07
C ARG A 169 -26.34 7.35 -10.64
N ASP A 170 -27.12 6.53 -9.94
CA ASP A 170 -27.55 6.85 -8.57
C ASP A 170 -26.40 6.67 -7.57
N GLN A 171 -25.48 5.72 -7.82
CA GLN A 171 -24.27 5.56 -7.01
C GLN A 171 -23.35 6.78 -7.17
N ALA A 172 -23.10 7.21 -8.40
CA ALA A 172 -22.27 8.39 -8.69
C ALA A 172 -22.88 9.70 -8.16
N ALA A 173 -24.21 9.79 -8.08
CA ALA A 173 -24.90 10.97 -7.59
C ALA A 173 -24.93 11.11 -6.05
N LYS A 174 -24.46 10.13 -5.29
CA LYS A 174 -24.53 10.14 -3.81
C LYS A 174 -23.76 11.29 -3.17
N ASN A 175 -22.58 11.59 -3.67
CA ASN A 175 -21.73 12.66 -3.17
C ASN A 175 -20.58 12.96 -4.16
N GLY A 176 -19.77 13.98 -3.84
CA GLY A 176 -18.65 14.43 -4.69
C GLY A 176 -17.58 13.35 -4.93
N ASP A 177 -17.26 12.55 -3.93
CA ASP A 177 -16.27 11.48 -4.05
C ASP A 177 -16.77 10.40 -5.00
N MET A 178 -18.02 9.97 -4.85
CA MET A 178 -18.64 8.98 -5.71
C MET A 178 -18.75 9.44 -7.17
N ALA A 179 -18.97 10.73 -7.39
CA ALA A 179 -18.98 11.31 -8.75
C ALA A 179 -17.64 11.16 -9.46
N VAL A 180 -16.52 11.08 -8.71
CA VAL A 180 -15.17 10.85 -9.24
C VAL A 180 -14.89 9.35 -9.34
N TYR A 181 -15.12 8.58 -8.28
CA TYR A 181 -14.68 7.20 -8.18
C TYR A 181 -15.48 6.21 -9.04
N ILE A 182 -16.81 6.35 -9.10
CA ILE A 182 -17.66 5.40 -9.82
C ILE A 182 -17.34 5.33 -11.33
N PRO A 183 -17.14 6.45 -12.05
CA PRO A 183 -16.72 6.39 -13.45
C PRO A 183 -15.38 5.68 -13.68
N LEU A 184 -14.46 5.73 -12.71
CA LEU A 184 -13.18 4.99 -12.77
C LEU A 184 -13.43 3.49 -12.65
N GLN A 185 -14.29 3.04 -11.73
CA GLN A 185 -14.67 1.62 -11.61
C GLN A 185 -15.32 1.10 -12.90
N GLU A 186 -16.20 1.88 -13.52
CA GLU A 186 -16.77 1.53 -14.82
C GLU A 186 -15.72 1.43 -15.93
N LYS A 187 -14.72 2.33 -15.93
CA LYS A 187 -13.59 2.27 -16.89
C LYS A 187 -12.81 0.98 -16.72
N VAL A 188 -12.50 0.58 -15.47
CA VAL A 188 -11.78 -0.66 -15.17
C VAL A 188 -12.60 -1.89 -15.56
N LEU A 189 -13.91 -1.91 -15.26
CA LEU A 189 -14.79 -3.00 -15.67
C LEU A 189 -14.83 -3.17 -17.20
N ARG A 190 -14.99 -2.07 -17.95
CA ARG A 190 -14.94 -2.10 -19.43
C ARG A 190 -13.59 -2.62 -19.95
N ARG A 191 -12.50 -2.28 -19.29
CA ARG A 191 -11.16 -2.81 -19.62
C ARG A 191 -11.11 -4.32 -19.44
N TYR A 192 -11.60 -4.85 -18.31
CA TYR A 192 -11.65 -6.29 -18.07
C TYR A 192 -12.58 -7.01 -19.04
N MET A 193 -13.74 -6.45 -19.34
CA MET A 193 -14.64 -7.00 -20.37
C MET A 193 -13.96 -7.08 -21.72
N LYS A 194 -13.27 -6.02 -22.16
CA LYS A 194 -12.50 -6.01 -23.42
C LYS A 194 -11.38 -7.05 -23.41
N GLN A 195 -10.70 -7.22 -22.27
CA GLN A 195 -9.64 -8.23 -22.09
C GLN A 195 -10.18 -9.65 -22.32
N GLU A 196 -11.40 -9.93 -21.87
CA GLU A 196 -12.08 -11.21 -22.02
C GLU A 196 -12.91 -11.32 -23.32
N GLY A 197 -12.78 -10.34 -24.24
CA GLY A 197 -13.47 -10.34 -25.52
C GLY A 197 -14.97 -10.08 -25.45
N LEU A 198 -15.46 -9.50 -24.34
CA LEU A 198 -16.87 -9.20 -24.12
C LEU A 198 -17.24 -7.81 -24.65
N GLY A 199 -18.28 -7.74 -25.47
CA GLY A 199 -18.85 -6.48 -25.96
C GLY A 199 -19.89 -5.84 -25.02
N GLY A 200 -20.29 -6.53 -23.96
CA GLY A 200 -21.28 -6.09 -22.97
C GLY A 200 -21.33 -7.08 -21.81
N LEU A 201 -22.20 -6.83 -20.82
CA LEU A 201 -22.41 -7.76 -19.72
C LEU A 201 -22.91 -9.11 -20.23
N PRO A 202 -22.47 -10.24 -19.66
CA PRO A 202 -23.03 -11.56 -19.97
C PRO A 202 -24.53 -11.63 -19.77
N ALA A 203 -25.22 -12.49 -20.52
CA ALA A 203 -26.68 -12.57 -20.54
C ALA A 203 -27.29 -13.08 -19.22
N ASP A 204 -26.52 -13.78 -18.40
CA ASP A 204 -26.96 -14.33 -17.14
C ASP A 204 -25.87 -14.27 -16.07
N LEU A 205 -26.24 -14.55 -14.81
CA LEU A 205 -25.32 -14.52 -13.67
C LEU A 205 -24.20 -15.57 -13.81
N ALA A 206 -24.46 -16.73 -14.40
CA ALA A 206 -23.46 -17.76 -14.58
C ALA A 206 -22.34 -17.29 -15.53
N GLY A 207 -22.71 -16.62 -16.61
CA GLY A 207 -21.77 -15.97 -17.52
C GLY A 207 -20.98 -14.85 -16.83
N TYR A 208 -21.62 -14.06 -15.96
CA TYR A 208 -20.94 -13.02 -15.19
C TYR A 208 -19.95 -13.62 -14.18
N GLU A 209 -20.34 -14.66 -13.44
CA GLU A 209 -19.43 -15.40 -12.55
C GLU A 209 -18.23 -15.97 -13.31
N HIS A 210 -18.46 -16.51 -14.50
CA HIS A 210 -17.38 -17.02 -15.36
C HIS A 210 -16.43 -15.90 -15.77
N PHE A 211 -16.97 -14.75 -16.20
CA PHE A 211 -16.17 -13.57 -16.55
C PHE A 211 -15.29 -13.11 -15.37
N VAL A 212 -15.87 -12.97 -14.17
CA VAL A 212 -15.13 -12.60 -12.96
C VAL A 212 -13.99 -13.59 -12.69
N ARG A 213 -14.29 -14.90 -12.68
CA ARG A 213 -13.30 -15.94 -12.38
C ARG A 213 -12.20 -16.01 -13.43
N GLN A 214 -12.56 -15.88 -14.70
CA GLN A 214 -11.60 -15.91 -15.81
C GLN A 214 -10.65 -14.72 -15.75
N THR A 215 -11.16 -13.51 -15.50
CA THR A 215 -10.33 -12.31 -15.39
C THR A 215 -9.30 -12.42 -14.28
N LEU A 216 -9.68 -12.94 -13.10
CA LEU A 216 -8.71 -13.16 -12.00
C LEU A 216 -7.63 -14.17 -12.41
N ALA A 217 -8.01 -15.28 -13.04
CA ALA A 217 -7.07 -16.30 -13.50
C ALA A 217 -6.11 -15.75 -14.58
N ASP A 218 -6.60 -14.94 -15.48
CA ASP A 218 -5.78 -14.37 -16.56
C ASP A 218 -4.88 -13.24 -16.06
N ASN A 219 -5.33 -12.44 -15.09
CA ASN A 219 -4.46 -11.46 -14.44
C ASN A 219 -3.34 -12.15 -13.63
N GLN A 220 -3.62 -13.26 -12.94
CA GLN A 220 -2.58 -14.05 -12.28
C GLN A 220 -1.55 -14.58 -13.30
N LYS A 221 -1.98 -15.14 -14.43
CA LYS A 221 -1.07 -15.59 -15.51
C LYS A 221 -0.21 -14.47 -16.08
N LYS A 222 -0.70 -13.22 -16.04
CA LYS A 222 0.03 -12.02 -16.46
C LYS A 222 0.97 -11.46 -15.39
N GLY A 223 1.11 -12.16 -14.24
CA GLY A 223 2.01 -11.78 -13.18
C GLY A 223 1.34 -11.08 -11.98
N GLY A 224 0.01 -11.06 -11.91
CA GLY A 224 -0.70 -10.58 -10.73
C GLY A 224 -0.47 -11.51 -9.55
N VAL A 225 -0.01 -10.98 -8.41
CA VAL A 225 0.36 -11.75 -7.21
C VAL A 225 -0.65 -11.65 -6.08
N ALA A 226 -1.56 -10.68 -6.12
CA ALA A 226 -2.63 -10.48 -5.15
C ALA A 226 -3.77 -9.67 -5.76
N VAL A 227 -4.95 -9.68 -5.12
CA VAL A 227 -6.08 -8.82 -5.46
C VAL A 227 -6.25 -7.72 -4.43
N LYS A 228 -6.74 -6.54 -4.85
CA LYS A 228 -6.98 -5.38 -3.99
C LYS A 228 -8.44 -4.98 -4.04
N PHE A 229 -9.02 -4.82 -2.85
CA PHE A 229 -10.29 -4.14 -2.62
C PHE A 229 -10.07 -2.74 -2.05
N GLU A 230 -10.73 -1.76 -2.66
CA GLU A 230 -10.89 -0.39 -2.17
C GLU A 230 -12.31 -0.09 -1.72
N ALA A 231 -13.07 -1.13 -1.44
CA ALA A 231 -14.49 -1.07 -1.11
C ALA A 231 -14.84 -0.07 0.00
N ALA A 232 -13.90 0.21 0.93
CA ALA A 232 -14.07 1.20 2.00
C ALA A 232 -14.41 2.61 1.49
N TYR A 233 -14.01 2.95 0.26
CA TYR A 233 -14.33 4.23 -0.37
C TYR A 233 -15.75 4.31 -0.93
N PHE A 234 -16.34 3.16 -1.24
CA PHE A 234 -17.62 3.08 -1.94
C PHE A 234 -18.76 2.67 -1.01
N ARG A 235 -18.45 1.90 0.04
CA ARG A 235 -19.41 1.30 0.94
C ARG A 235 -18.76 0.83 2.23
N SER A 236 -19.58 0.40 3.21
CA SER A 236 -19.08 -0.30 4.39
C SER A 236 -18.34 -1.60 3.99
N LEU A 237 -17.28 -1.94 4.73
CA LEU A 237 -16.56 -3.21 4.63
C LEU A 237 -17.36 -4.41 5.16
N TYR A 238 -18.57 -4.21 5.65
CA TYR A 238 -19.47 -5.32 5.97
C TYR A 238 -20.04 -5.93 4.70
N PHE A 239 -19.74 -7.20 4.45
CA PHE A 239 -20.29 -7.99 3.34
C PHE A 239 -21.15 -9.13 3.88
N GLY A 240 -22.43 -9.15 3.51
CA GLY A 240 -23.34 -10.23 3.80
C GLY A 240 -22.99 -11.54 3.07
N ASP A 241 -23.89 -12.51 3.19
CA ASP A 241 -23.79 -13.81 2.49
C ASP A 241 -25.14 -14.15 1.86
N PRO A 242 -25.60 -13.38 0.85
CA PRO A 242 -26.87 -13.63 0.21
C PRO A 242 -26.83 -14.92 -0.62
N PRO A 243 -27.93 -15.67 -0.70
CA PRO A 243 -27.97 -16.87 -1.51
C PRO A 243 -27.95 -16.53 -3.02
N ARG A 244 -27.35 -17.41 -3.83
CA ARG A 244 -27.22 -17.26 -5.27
C ARG A 244 -28.53 -16.85 -5.99
N PRO A 245 -29.71 -17.46 -5.69
CA PRO A 245 -30.96 -17.07 -6.35
C PRO A 245 -31.33 -15.60 -6.19
N SER A 246 -30.99 -14.95 -5.07
CA SER A 246 -31.23 -13.51 -4.87
C SER A 246 -30.37 -12.68 -5.82
N ALA A 247 -29.09 -13.00 -5.95
CA ALA A 247 -28.21 -12.31 -6.90
C ALA A 247 -28.62 -12.57 -8.36
N GLU A 248 -29.07 -13.79 -8.66
CA GLU A 248 -29.55 -14.18 -10.00
C GLU A 248 -30.79 -13.38 -10.42
N ALA A 249 -31.75 -13.23 -9.53
CA ALA A 249 -32.92 -12.40 -9.79
C ALA A 249 -32.57 -10.92 -10.04
N ILE A 250 -31.62 -10.38 -9.26
CA ILE A 250 -31.13 -9.00 -9.43
C ILE A 250 -30.39 -8.86 -10.76
N TYR A 251 -29.48 -9.79 -11.06
CA TYR A 251 -28.72 -9.75 -12.32
C TYR A 251 -29.65 -9.84 -13.53
N ALA A 252 -30.60 -10.76 -13.53
CA ALA A 252 -31.59 -10.91 -14.61
C ALA A 252 -32.41 -9.64 -14.83
N LYS A 253 -32.70 -8.88 -13.76
CA LYS A 253 -33.45 -7.62 -13.83
C LYS A 253 -32.62 -6.47 -14.43
N PHE A 254 -31.31 -6.37 -14.15
CA PHE A 254 -30.53 -5.17 -14.41
C PHE A 254 -29.38 -5.31 -15.42
N HIS A 255 -28.99 -6.53 -15.84
CA HIS A 255 -27.85 -6.73 -16.75
C HIS A 255 -28.02 -6.05 -18.12
N SER A 256 -29.25 -5.82 -18.56
CA SER A 256 -29.56 -5.15 -19.83
C SER A 256 -29.99 -3.69 -19.67
N GLY A 257 -29.96 -3.15 -18.45
CA GLY A 257 -30.29 -1.76 -18.11
C GLY A 257 -31.22 -1.64 -16.91
N GLY A 258 -31.47 -0.41 -16.49
CA GLY A 258 -32.20 -0.08 -15.27
C GLY A 258 -31.27 0.16 -14.08
N VAL A 259 -31.76 0.90 -13.09
CA VAL A 259 -31.03 1.30 -11.89
C VAL A 259 -31.51 0.47 -10.71
N PRO A 260 -30.63 -0.32 -10.07
CA PRO A 260 -30.98 -1.06 -8.85
C PRO A 260 -31.25 -0.11 -7.68
N SER A 261 -32.15 -0.47 -6.79
CA SER A 261 -32.20 0.16 -5.46
C SER A 261 -30.91 -0.13 -4.68
N ASP A 262 -30.62 0.68 -3.64
CA ASP A 262 -29.43 0.48 -2.79
C ASP A 262 -29.39 -0.92 -2.16
N ASP A 263 -30.51 -1.48 -1.76
CA ASP A 263 -30.58 -2.82 -1.15
C ASP A 263 -30.37 -3.92 -2.19
N GLU A 264 -30.95 -3.80 -3.38
CA GLU A 264 -30.68 -4.74 -4.49
C GLU A 264 -29.21 -4.68 -4.88
N TYR A 265 -28.64 -3.49 -5.00
CA TYR A 265 -27.24 -3.34 -5.36
C TYR A 265 -26.31 -3.93 -4.29
N ARG A 266 -26.56 -3.61 -3.02
CA ARG A 266 -25.79 -4.17 -1.91
C ARG A 266 -25.84 -5.68 -1.87
N THR A 267 -27.02 -6.27 -2.05
CA THR A 267 -27.19 -7.73 -2.11
C THR A 267 -26.37 -8.33 -3.25
N PHE A 268 -26.39 -7.73 -4.43
CA PHE A 268 -25.59 -8.20 -5.55
C PHE A 268 -24.08 -8.06 -5.29
N GLN A 269 -23.64 -6.92 -4.78
CA GLN A 269 -22.24 -6.68 -4.41
C GLN A 269 -21.73 -7.70 -3.38
N ASP A 270 -22.53 -7.98 -2.35
CA ASP A 270 -22.20 -8.96 -1.32
C ASP A 270 -22.00 -10.37 -1.92
N TYR A 271 -22.86 -10.74 -2.87
CA TYR A 271 -22.72 -12.01 -3.58
C TYR A 271 -21.45 -12.06 -4.44
N VAL A 272 -21.22 -11.06 -5.27
CA VAL A 272 -20.04 -11.00 -6.16
C VAL A 272 -18.76 -10.96 -5.34
N PHE A 273 -18.75 -10.24 -4.21
CA PHE A 273 -17.63 -10.26 -3.28
C PHE A 273 -17.27 -11.69 -2.84
N ARG A 274 -18.27 -12.53 -2.49
CA ARG A 274 -18.04 -13.93 -2.13
C ARG A 274 -17.47 -14.74 -3.29
N VAL A 275 -17.92 -14.48 -4.51
CA VAL A 275 -17.37 -15.10 -5.73
C VAL A 275 -15.89 -14.74 -5.93
N LEU A 276 -15.53 -13.46 -5.69
CA LEU A 276 -14.15 -12.95 -5.79
C LEU A 276 -13.23 -13.62 -4.75
N ILE A 277 -13.66 -13.68 -3.47
CA ILE A 277 -12.89 -14.32 -2.39
C ILE A 277 -12.67 -15.81 -2.67
N ASP A 278 -13.74 -16.52 -3.08
CA ASP A 278 -13.66 -17.94 -3.43
C ASP A 278 -12.66 -18.18 -4.58
N GLN A 279 -12.69 -17.35 -5.61
CA GLN A 279 -11.77 -17.47 -6.74
C GLN A 279 -10.33 -17.10 -6.37
N ALA A 280 -10.13 -16.04 -5.58
CA ALA A 280 -8.81 -15.67 -5.07
C ALA A 280 -8.20 -16.81 -4.25
N GLY A 281 -9.01 -17.45 -3.40
CA GLY A 281 -8.59 -18.63 -2.63
C GLY A 281 -8.17 -19.80 -3.51
N LYS A 282 -8.94 -20.12 -4.55
CA LYS A 282 -8.61 -21.19 -5.53
C LYS A 282 -7.31 -20.92 -6.27
N LEU A 283 -7.01 -19.66 -6.53
CA LEU A 283 -5.80 -19.21 -7.19
C LEU A 283 -4.64 -18.99 -6.19
N SER A 284 -4.87 -19.17 -4.89
CA SER A 284 -3.90 -18.85 -3.83
C SER A 284 -3.42 -17.40 -3.85
N LEU A 285 -4.24 -16.48 -4.35
CA LEU A 285 -3.96 -15.04 -4.36
C LEU A 285 -4.35 -14.45 -2.99
N PRO A 286 -3.43 -13.78 -2.28
CA PRO A 286 -3.78 -12.95 -1.14
C PRO A 286 -4.80 -11.87 -1.51
N VAL A 287 -5.68 -11.55 -0.56
CA VAL A 287 -6.73 -10.55 -0.72
C VAL A 287 -6.43 -9.35 0.17
N HIS A 288 -6.16 -8.22 -0.45
CA HIS A 288 -5.88 -6.96 0.23
C HIS A 288 -7.16 -6.15 0.38
N PHE A 289 -7.38 -5.61 1.57
CA PHE A 289 -8.47 -4.67 1.84
C PHE A 289 -7.91 -3.32 2.28
N HIS A 290 -8.25 -2.27 1.55
CA HIS A 290 -8.14 -0.94 2.12
C HIS A 290 -8.98 -0.91 3.40
N SER A 291 -8.34 -0.63 4.52
CA SER A 291 -9.00 -0.56 5.82
C SER A 291 -8.34 0.55 6.61
N ALA A 292 -9.03 1.57 6.92
CA ALA A 292 -8.53 2.71 7.67
C ALA A 292 -9.22 4.00 7.26
N VAL A 293 -8.57 5.10 7.62
CA VAL A 293 -8.78 6.39 7.00
C VAL A 293 -8.45 6.32 5.51
N GLY A 294 -9.28 6.94 4.69
CA GLY A 294 -9.08 7.15 3.26
C GLY A 294 -9.07 8.63 2.93
N ILE A 295 -8.91 8.95 1.68
CA ILE A 295 -9.01 10.30 1.14
C ILE A 295 -10.43 10.56 0.63
N GLY A 296 -10.86 11.82 0.64
CA GLY A 296 -12.20 12.27 0.25
C GLY A 296 -13.03 12.81 1.41
N ASP A 297 -13.87 13.78 1.11
CA ASP A 297 -14.70 14.49 2.11
C ASP A 297 -15.80 13.61 2.70
N TYR A 298 -16.15 12.53 2.00
CA TYR A 298 -17.27 11.64 2.35
C TYR A 298 -16.81 10.24 2.79
N PHE A 299 -15.51 10.03 2.97
CA PHE A 299 -15.02 8.74 3.44
C PHE A 299 -15.61 8.38 4.80
N SER A 300 -16.22 7.19 4.90
CA SER A 300 -16.84 6.72 6.14
C SER A 300 -15.85 5.99 7.02
N LEU A 301 -15.32 6.64 8.06
CA LEU A 301 -14.42 6.01 9.02
C LEU A 301 -15.05 4.78 9.70
N THR A 302 -16.35 4.84 10.03
CA THR A 302 -17.07 3.67 10.57
C THR A 302 -17.25 2.58 9.53
N GLY A 303 -17.55 2.96 8.28
CA GLY A 303 -17.67 2.01 7.17
C GLY A 303 -16.34 1.33 6.83
N GLY A 304 -15.24 2.07 6.86
CA GLY A 304 -13.87 1.59 6.61
C GLY A 304 -13.24 0.83 7.80
N ASN A 305 -13.90 0.76 8.94
CA ASN A 305 -13.40 0.01 10.10
C ASN A 305 -13.23 -1.48 9.75
N PRO A 306 -12.02 -2.06 9.85
CA PRO A 306 -11.76 -3.46 9.51
C PRO A 306 -12.54 -4.47 10.33
N LEU A 307 -13.07 -4.10 11.50
CA LEU A 307 -13.96 -4.98 12.28
C LEU A 307 -15.22 -5.37 11.51
N ASN A 308 -15.65 -4.57 10.53
CA ASN A 308 -16.75 -4.92 9.64
C ASN A 308 -16.48 -6.17 8.79
N LEU A 309 -15.20 -6.55 8.60
CA LEU A 309 -14.82 -7.78 7.87
C LEU A 309 -14.83 -9.04 8.75
N GLU A 310 -15.07 -8.95 10.05
CA GLU A 310 -14.90 -10.07 10.96
C GLU A 310 -15.71 -11.32 10.53
N ASN A 311 -16.93 -11.13 10.00
CA ASN A 311 -17.76 -12.21 9.49
C ASN A 311 -17.15 -12.93 8.27
N VAL A 312 -16.30 -12.25 7.50
CA VAL A 312 -15.57 -12.82 6.36
C VAL A 312 -14.29 -13.50 6.83
N LEU A 313 -13.50 -12.80 7.65
CA LEU A 313 -12.20 -13.26 8.12
C LEU A 313 -12.29 -14.52 8.99
N ARG A 314 -13.41 -14.72 9.67
CA ARG A 314 -13.68 -15.88 10.53
C ARG A 314 -14.56 -16.95 9.86
N ASP A 315 -14.94 -16.77 8.60
CA ASP A 315 -15.72 -17.77 7.87
C ASP A 315 -14.88 -19.01 7.60
N PRO A 316 -15.30 -20.20 8.06
CA PRO A 316 -14.55 -21.45 7.86
C PRO A 316 -14.27 -21.80 6.39
N ARG A 317 -15.10 -21.30 5.46
CA ARG A 317 -14.90 -21.49 4.02
C ARG A 317 -13.61 -20.86 3.52
N TYR A 318 -13.16 -19.79 4.18
CA TYR A 318 -12.02 -18.95 3.76
C TYR A 318 -10.77 -19.14 4.62
N LYS A 319 -10.71 -20.16 5.47
CA LYS A 319 -9.57 -20.41 6.37
C LYS A 319 -8.20 -20.53 5.67
N GLU A 320 -8.19 -20.89 4.40
CA GLU A 320 -6.96 -21.00 3.59
C GLU A 320 -6.68 -19.73 2.76
N VAL A 321 -7.65 -18.82 2.64
CA VAL A 321 -7.48 -17.53 1.95
C VAL A 321 -6.60 -16.63 2.82
N LYS A 322 -5.59 -16.01 2.26
CA LYS A 322 -4.75 -15.04 2.97
C LYS A 322 -5.36 -13.65 2.82
N PHE A 323 -5.68 -13.03 3.94
CA PHE A 323 -6.23 -11.68 3.99
C PHE A 323 -5.19 -10.69 4.51
N VAL A 324 -5.09 -9.52 3.88
CA VAL A 324 -4.19 -8.45 4.30
C VAL A 324 -5.01 -7.18 4.54
N LEU A 325 -5.07 -6.75 5.79
CA LEU A 325 -5.71 -5.51 6.19
C LEU A 325 -4.68 -4.38 6.03
N ILE A 326 -4.78 -3.64 4.92
CA ILE A 326 -3.82 -2.59 4.58
C ILE A 326 -4.06 -1.37 5.47
N HIS A 327 -3.01 -0.61 5.73
CA HIS A 327 -2.99 0.61 6.57
C HIS A 327 -3.27 0.35 8.06
N GLY A 328 -3.15 -0.90 8.50
CA GLY A 328 -3.30 -1.26 9.90
C GLY A 328 -4.64 -0.90 10.53
N GLY A 329 -5.65 -0.65 9.71
CA GLY A 329 -6.96 -0.18 10.19
C GLY A 329 -6.90 1.19 10.90
N TYR A 330 -5.88 2.02 10.68
CA TYR A 330 -5.73 3.31 11.37
C TYR A 330 -6.99 4.19 11.20
N PRO A 331 -7.55 4.78 12.29
CA PRO A 331 -7.04 4.82 13.67
C PRO A 331 -7.45 3.63 14.57
N HIS A 332 -8.14 2.60 14.07
CA HIS A 332 -8.63 1.44 14.83
C HIS A 332 -7.53 0.37 15.06
N THR A 333 -6.28 0.79 15.19
CA THR A 333 -5.10 -0.09 15.23
C THR A 333 -5.08 -1.04 16.42
N LEU A 334 -5.72 -0.63 17.53
CA LEU A 334 -5.77 -1.37 18.77
C LEU A 334 -6.70 -2.58 18.69
N GLU A 335 -7.85 -2.42 18.04
CA GLU A 335 -8.83 -3.48 17.82
C GLU A 335 -8.44 -4.35 16.62
N MET A 336 -7.98 -3.70 15.56
CA MET A 336 -7.61 -4.37 14.30
C MET A 336 -6.57 -5.46 14.52
N ILE A 337 -5.55 -5.25 15.35
CA ILE A 337 -4.49 -6.24 15.54
C ILE A 337 -5.04 -7.58 16.07
N TRP A 338 -6.16 -7.59 16.78
CA TRP A 338 -6.80 -8.82 17.24
C TRP A 338 -7.49 -9.62 16.14
N LEU A 339 -7.79 -9.03 14.98
CA LEU A 339 -8.24 -9.78 13.82
C LEU A 339 -7.12 -10.69 13.28
N THR A 340 -5.86 -10.29 13.44
CA THR A 340 -4.68 -11.06 13.01
C THR A 340 -4.39 -12.27 13.91
N ALA A 341 -5.14 -12.47 15.00
CA ALA A 341 -5.14 -13.72 15.76
C ALA A 341 -5.61 -14.90 14.88
N ALA A 342 -6.40 -14.66 13.84
CA ALA A 342 -6.69 -15.65 12.79
C ALA A 342 -5.42 -15.88 11.95
N LYS A 343 -5.01 -17.15 11.78
CA LYS A 343 -3.71 -17.53 11.19
C LYS A 343 -3.52 -17.10 9.73
N ASN A 344 -4.59 -16.75 9.05
CA ASN A 344 -4.62 -16.35 7.65
C ASN A 344 -4.85 -14.84 7.46
N VAL A 345 -4.85 -14.04 8.55
CA VAL A 345 -5.03 -12.59 8.52
C VAL A 345 -3.73 -11.89 8.86
N TYR A 346 -3.34 -10.96 8.02
CA TYR A 346 -2.13 -10.15 8.10
C TYR A 346 -2.51 -8.67 8.06
N THR A 347 -1.58 -7.80 8.42
CA THR A 347 -1.72 -6.35 8.29
C THR A 347 -0.39 -5.70 7.95
N ASP A 348 -0.43 -4.48 7.44
CA ASP A 348 0.76 -3.68 7.22
C ASP A 348 0.64 -2.28 7.86
N SER A 349 1.75 -1.56 7.85
CA SER A 349 1.83 -0.18 8.36
C SER A 349 1.81 0.87 7.26
N SER A 350 1.38 0.51 6.06
CA SER A 350 1.30 1.45 4.93
C SER A 350 0.43 2.67 5.29
N LEU A 351 0.59 3.78 4.59
CA LEU A 351 0.01 5.07 4.92
C LEU A 351 0.57 5.70 6.22
N MET A 352 0.60 4.95 7.32
CA MET A 352 1.04 5.47 8.62
C MET A 352 2.48 6.00 8.59
N GLY A 353 3.35 5.46 7.70
CA GLY A 353 4.74 5.89 7.56
C GLY A 353 4.92 7.37 7.24
N TYR A 354 3.91 8.02 6.67
CA TYR A 354 3.92 9.45 6.34
C TYR A 354 2.68 10.22 6.84
N TYR A 355 1.67 9.54 7.40
CA TYR A 355 0.52 10.20 8.06
C TYR A 355 0.84 10.60 9.49
N VAL A 356 1.47 9.70 10.26
CA VAL A 356 1.81 9.94 11.65
C VAL A 356 3.32 10.04 11.84
N TYR A 357 3.75 10.78 12.85
CA TYR A 357 5.18 10.88 13.16
C TYR A 357 5.73 9.57 13.72
N PRO A 358 7.05 9.31 13.60
CA PRO A 358 7.67 8.07 14.07
C PRO A 358 7.41 7.76 15.56
N SER A 359 7.16 8.78 16.38
CA SER A 359 6.81 8.59 17.80
C SER A 359 5.47 7.90 18.01
N GLU A 360 4.48 8.19 17.17
CA GLU A 360 3.18 7.52 17.21
C GLU A 360 3.25 6.13 16.55
N LEU A 361 3.87 6.04 15.39
CA LEU A 361 4.09 4.75 14.72
C LEU A 361 4.86 3.77 15.63
N LYS A 362 5.82 4.25 16.43
CA LYS A 362 6.52 3.47 17.45
C LYS A 362 5.56 2.81 18.44
N ASN A 363 4.57 3.55 18.94
CA ASN A 363 3.62 3.03 19.91
C ASN A 363 2.75 1.92 19.30
N ILE A 364 2.31 2.12 18.08
CA ILE A 364 1.54 1.12 17.32
C ILE A 364 2.38 -0.15 17.10
N LEU A 365 3.59 -0.01 16.57
CA LEU A 365 4.47 -1.14 16.30
C LEU A 365 4.89 -1.88 17.57
N LYS A 366 5.13 -1.16 18.69
CA LYS A 366 5.43 -1.79 19.98
C LYS A 366 4.34 -2.75 20.40
N GLN A 367 3.08 -2.33 20.28
CA GLN A 367 1.92 -3.16 20.59
C GLN A 367 1.81 -4.36 19.64
N TRP A 368 1.89 -4.12 18.34
CA TRP A 368 1.73 -5.17 17.33
C TRP A 368 2.82 -6.24 17.42
N ILE A 369 4.08 -5.83 17.60
CA ILE A 369 5.21 -6.73 17.79
C ILE A 369 5.06 -7.58 19.05
N SER A 370 4.50 -7.00 20.10
CA SER A 370 4.29 -7.72 21.37
C SER A 370 3.17 -8.76 21.27
N LEU A 371 2.24 -8.63 20.33
CA LEU A 371 1.07 -9.50 20.18
C LEU A 371 1.24 -10.52 19.07
N PHE A 372 1.44 -10.07 17.82
CA PHE A 372 1.43 -10.95 16.62
C PHE A 372 2.54 -10.57 15.63
N PRO A 373 3.82 -10.70 16.02
CA PRO A 373 4.94 -10.23 15.20
C PRO A 373 5.07 -10.92 13.84
N ASP A 374 4.47 -12.10 13.66
CA ASP A 374 4.50 -12.88 12.43
C ASP A 374 3.32 -12.57 11.48
N ARG A 375 2.52 -11.54 11.80
CA ARG A 375 1.35 -11.10 11.04
C ARG A 375 1.45 -9.68 10.54
N ILE A 376 2.48 -8.94 10.94
CA ILE A 376 2.65 -7.54 10.60
C ILE A 376 3.74 -7.37 9.54
N MET A 377 3.52 -6.45 8.61
CA MET A 377 4.42 -6.18 7.49
C MET A 377 4.66 -4.66 7.36
N PHE A 378 5.76 -4.31 6.73
CA PHE A 378 5.95 -2.96 6.22
C PHE A 378 5.17 -2.79 4.91
N GLY A 379 4.54 -1.64 4.75
CA GLY A 379 4.04 -1.09 3.50
C GLY A 379 4.34 0.41 3.47
N SER A 380 4.65 0.96 2.32
CA SER A 380 4.89 2.38 2.17
C SER A 380 3.60 3.16 1.90
N ASP A 381 2.75 2.62 1.05
CA ASP A 381 1.65 3.34 0.40
C ASP A 381 2.17 4.54 -0.41
N ALA A 382 3.36 4.40 -0.99
CA ALA A 382 3.98 5.49 -1.71
C ALA A 382 3.11 5.93 -2.89
N PHE A 383 2.67 7.18 -2.86
CA PHE A 383 1.71 7.77 -3.78
C PHE A 383 2.16 9.17 -4.21
N PRO A 384 1.95 9.61 -5.46
CA PRO A 384 2.26 10.97 -5.90
C PRO A 384 1.16 11.94 -5.43
N PHE A 385 1.53 12.96 -4.65
CA PHE A 385 0.60 14.01 -4.19
C PHE A 385 0.55 15.20 -5.14
N ASN A 386 1.69 15.56 -5.72
CA ASN A 386 1.82 16.63 -6.72
C ASN A 386 3.12 16.46 -7.51
N ASP A 387 3.41 17.39 -8.42
CA ASP A 387 4.62 17.31 -9.26
C ASP A 387 5.95 17.38 -8.47
N ALA A 388 5.97 18.02 -7.31
CA ALA A 388 7.14 18.15 -6.46
C ALA A 388 7.27 17.00 -5.46
N VAL A 389 6.15 16.58 -4.84
CA VAL A 389 6.09 15.48 -3.88
C VAL A 389 5.45 14.27 -4.56
N GLY A 390 6.28 13.42 -5.13
CA GLY A 390 5.89 12.20 -5.82
C GLY A 390 5.94 10.96 -4.93
N ALA A 391 5.74 9.81 -5.56
CA ALA A 391 5.90 8.52 -4.89
C ALA A 391 7.32 8.32 -4.34
N GLU A 392 8.33 8.94 -4.95
CA GLU A 392 9.72 8.83 -4.54
C GLU A 392 9.95 9.37 -3.11
N GLU A 393 9.46 10.59 -2.83
CA GLU A 393 9.59 11.21 -1.51
C GLU A 393 8.77 10.47 -0.46
N THR A 394 7.60 9.97 -0.81
CA THR A 394 6.76 9.22 0.12
C THR A 394 7.30 7.83 0.41
N PHE A 395 7.93 7.13 -0.55
CA PHE A 395 8.74 5.95 -0.29
C PHE A 395 9.83 6.22 0.74
N TRP A 396 10.60 7.30 0.52
CA TRP A 396 11.70 7.65 1.42
C TRP A 396 11.20 7.94 2.83
N LEU A 397 10.13 8.72 2.94
CA LEU A 397 9.56 9.10 4.24
C LEU A 397 9.01 7.89 4.99
N ALA A 398 8.27 7.00 4.29
CA ALA A 398 7.72 5.79 4.87
C ALA A 398 8.81 4.83 5.35
N ALA A 399 9.80 4.53 4.50
CA ALA A 399 10.91 3.64 4.84
C ALA A 399 11.71 4.16 6.05
N ARG A 400 12.03 5.46 6.07
CA ARG A 400 12.74 6.09 7.18
C ARG A 400 11.93 6.06 8.47
N SER A 401 10.64 6.42 8.39
CA SER A 401 9.74 6.40 9.55
C SER A 401 9.62 5.02 10.15
N ALA A 402 9.45 4.00 9.32
CA ALA A 402 9.32 2.62 9.79
C ALA A 402 10.59 2.12 10.49
N ARG A 403 11.78 2.37 9.91
CA ARG A 403 13.07 1.99 10.51
C ARG A 403 13.28 2.68 11.87
N THR A 404 13.01 3.99 11.92
CA THR A 404 13.09 4.77 13.15
C THR A 404 12.11 4.26 14.20
N ALA A 405 10.85 4.06 13.82
CA ALA A 405 9.79 3.64 14.75
C ALA A 405 10.00 2.22 15.29
N VAL A 406 10.34 1.25 14.40
CA VAL A 406 10.59 -0.14 14.84
C VAL A 406 11.83 -0.24 15.72
N ALA A 407 12.91 0.50 15.41
CA ALA A 407 14.09 0.55 16.25
C ALA A 407 13.79 1.10 17.65
N ALA A 408 13.00 2.16 17.74
CA ALA A 408 12.60 2.77 19.00
C ALA A 408 11.65 1.86 19.81
N ALA A 409 10.67 1.21 19.15
CA ALA A 409 9.77 0.26 19.80
C ALA A 409 10.55 -0.94 20.39
N LEU A 410 11.46 -1.50 19.63
CA LEU A 410 12.27 -2.63 20.04
C LEU A 410 13.30 -2.25 21.12
N ALA A 411 13.86 -1.03 21.08
CA ALA A 411 14.75 -0.54 22.11
C ALA A 411 14.06 -0.43 23.47
N GLU A 412 12.82 0.04 23.51
CA GLU A 412 12.01 0.04 24.74
C GLU A 412 11.75 -1.38 25.25
N LEU A 413 11.34 -2.31 24.37
CA LEU A 413 11.06 -3.70 24.75
C LEU A 413 12.31 -4.45 25.24
N VAL A 414 13.49 -4.13 24.68
CA VAL A 414 14.78 -4.67 25.19
C VAL A 414 15.10 -4.09 26.58
N ALA A 415 14.95 -2.77 26.76
CA ALA A 415 15.20 -2.13 28.05
C ALA A 415 14.24 -2.60 29.14
N GLU A 416 12.99 -2.95 28.77
CA GLU A 416 12.00 -3.57 29.66
C GLU A 416 12.33 -5.04 30.01
N GLY A 417 13.34 -5.63 29.34
CA GLY A 417 13.71 -7.04 29.51
C GLY A 417 12.79 -8.03 28.78
N ALA A 418 11.89 -7.55 27.90
CA ALA A 418 10.98 -8.40 27.15
C ALA A 418 11.72 -9.22 26.07
N PHE A 419 12.73 -8.64 25.44
CA PHE A 419 13.53 -9.28 24.39
C PHE A 419 15.03 -9.03 24.55
N THR A 420 15.85 -9.94 24.03
CA THR A 420 17.28 -9.66 23.78
C THR A 420 17.44 -8.82 22.51
N GLU A 421 18.56 -8.10 22.35
CA GLU A 421 18.85 -7.34 21.12
C GLU A 421 18.85 -8.26 19.87
N ALA A 422 19.38 -9.47 19.99
CA ALA A 422 19.36 -10.44 18.88
C ALA A 422 17.90 -10.83 18.46
N ARG A 423 17.01 -11.03 19.46
CA ARG A 423 15.59 -11.28 19.16
C ARG A 423 14.93 -10.07 18.55
N ALA A 424 15.21 -8.87 19.04
CA ALA A 424 14.70 -7.61 18.51
C ALA A 424 15.06 -7.43 17.04
N LEU A 425 16.31 -7.70 16.63
CA LEU A 425 16.72 -7.65 15.22
C LEU A 425 15.98 -8.67 14.36
N GLY A 426 15.74 -9.88 14.86
CA GLY A 426 14.92 -10.87 14.18
C GLY A 426 13.47 -10.38 13.96
N LEU A 427 12.88 -9.71 14.97
CA LEU A 427 11.53 -9.13 14.88
C LEU A 427 11.48 -7.95 13.89
N ALA A 428 12.52 -7.10 13.88
CA ALA A 428 12.63 -6.03 12.89
C ALA A 428 12.70 -6.58 11.46
N ARG A 429 13.47 -7.66 11.26
CA ARG A 429 13.57 -8.32 9.97
C ARG A 429 12.25 -8.96 9.54
N MET A 430 11.52 -9.59 10.46
CA MET A 430 10.17 -10.11 10.19
C MET A 430 9.25 -9.01 9.69
N TYR A 431 9.20 -7.86 10.36
CA TYR A 431 8.34 -6.73 9.99
C TYR A 431 8.74 -6.09 8.66
N LEU A 432 10.04 -5.84 8.47
CA LEU A 432 10.51 -5.11 7.28
C LEU A 432 10.57 -5.97 6.01
N HIS A 433 10.68 -7.30 6.15
CA HIS A 433 10.94 -8.17 5.01
C HIS A 433 10.29 -9.56 5.12
N ASP A 434 10.66 -10.39 6.12
CA ASP A 434 10.48 -11.84 6.05
C ASP A 434 9.00 -12.27 6.06
N ASN A 435 8.12 -11.52 6.74
CA ASN A 435 6.68 -11.84 6.76
C ASN A 435 6.05 -11.66 5.37
N ALA A 436 6.38 -10.58 4.68
CA ALA A 436 5.90 -10.33 3.32
C ALA A 436 6.50 -11.34 2.33
N ALA A 437 7.83 -11.53 2.32
CA ALA A 437 8.50 -12.50 1.47
C ALA A 437 7.88 -13.91 1.63
N LYS A 438 7.60 -14.33 2.85
CA LYS A 438 6.94 -15.61 3.14
C LYS A 438 5.51 -15.67 2.62
N LEU A 439 4.74 -14.58 2.77
CA LEU A 439 3.34 -14.52 2.34
C LEU A 439 3.20 -14.69 0.83
N TYR A 440 4.09 -14.06 0.05
CA TYR A 440 4.07 -14.09 -1.42
C TYR A 440 4.93 -15.21 -2.03
N GLY A 441 5.52 -16.08 -1.21
CA GLY A 441 6.21 -17.29 -1.66
C GLY A 441 7.66 -17.09 -2.09
N GLU A 442 8.27 -15.96 -1.76
CA GLU A 442 9.67 -15.69 -1.95
C GLU A 442 10.46 -16.19 -0.73
N GLY A 443 11.53 -16.98 -0.95
CA GLY A 443 12.35 -17.54 0.14
C GLY A 443 12.13 -19.03 0.40
N LYS A 444 11.67 -19.78 -0.62
CA LYS A 444 11.72 -21.25 -0.64
C LYS A 444 12.92 -21.76 -1.40
#